data_62eaf2368de2aefd911ef85ba493df97
#
_entry.id   62eaf2368de2aefd911ef85ba493df97
#
_cell.length_a   1.000
_cell.length_b   1.000
_cell.length_c   1.000
_cell.angle_alpha   90.00
_cell.angle_beta   90.00
_cell.angle_gamma   90.00
#
_symmetry.space_group_name_H-M   'P 1'
#
loop_
_entity.id
_entity.type
_entity.pdbx_description
1 polymer ?
#
loop_
_entity_poly.entity_id
_entity_poly.type
_entity_poly.pdbx_seq_one_letter_code
_entity_poly.pdbx_strand_id
1 'polypeptide(L)'
;MTDRNYREDFPLLRNNDTAYIDNAATAQKPQVVIDAEREFYEKSNANPLRGFYPLSLEATEKYESARKVVRDFIHADSEKEIIFTRNTTESLNLVAYSYALNNLKAGDEIAVTIMEHHSNMLPWQMAARVTGATLRYLDCEKDGTLTDETINAGINEHTKLLAVGHVSNVLGCENPVRKMADRAHSFGAVVVVDGAQSTPHMAIDVHELGADFFAFSGHKLMGPMGIGVLYGRQELLDAMPPFMSGGEMIDSVSRDGAVYAELPHKFEAGTVNAAGAAGLAAAIGYIKEVGFDYIEKRELELTTRAMEGLA
;
A
#
# COMPACT_ATOMS: atom_id res chain seq x y z
N MET A 1 2.98 25.80 19.35
CA MET A 1 2.32 25.27 18.16
C MET A 1 2.20 26.41 17.19
N THR A 2 2.78 26.32 16.02
CA THR A 2 2.70 27.36 14.99
C THR A 2 1.26 27.39 14.47
N ASP A 3 0.63 28.56 14.43
CA ASP A 3 -0.67 28.84 13.79
C ASP A 3 -0.56 28.73 12.25
N ARG A 4 0.06 27.64 11.75
CA ARG A 4 0.20 27.42 10.31
C ARG A 4 -1.15 27.05 9.72
N ASN A 5 -1.60 27.84 8.75
CA ASN A 5 -2.77 27.51 7.95
C ASN A 5 -2.38 26.54 6.83
N TYR A 6 -2.47 25.23 7.09
CA TYR A 6 -2.14 24.19 6.10
C TYR A 6 -2.99 24.25 4.83
N ARG A 7 -4.18 24.89 4.85
CA ARG A 7 -5.03 25.05 3.66
C ARG A 7 -4.29 25.76 2.51
N GLU A 8 -3.39 26.67 2.86
CA GLU A 8 -2.61 27.44 1.88
C GLU A 8 -1.61 26.58 1.10
N ASP A 9 -1.20 25.44 1.65
CA ASP A 9 -0.29 24.52 0.99
C ASP A 9 -0.96 23.75 -0.16
N PHE A 10 -2.31 23.72 -0.21
CA PHE A 10 -3.09 22.96 -1.17
C PHE A 10 -3.72 23.89 -2.23
N PRO A 11 -3.17 23.95 -3.45
CA PRO A 11 -3.63 24.88 -4.50
C PRO A 11 -5.13 24.78 -4.81
N LEU A 12 -5.67 23.55 -4.84
CA LEU A 12 -7.10 23.36 -5.09
C LEU A 12 -7.94 24.01 -4.00
N LEU A 13 -7.58 23.83 -2.74
CA LEU A 13 -8.32 24.35 -1.60
C LEU A 13 -8.15 25.87 -1.44
N ARG A 14 -6.96 26.39 -1.75
CA ARG A 14 -6.66 27.82 -1.74
C ARG A 14 -7.46 28.57 -2.80
N ASN A 15 -7.65 27.94 -3.96
CA ASN A 15 -8.31 28.54 -5.12
C ASN A 15 -9.82 28.21 -5.22
N ASN A 16 -10.39 27.57 -4.19
CA ASN A 16 -11.78 27.12 -4.21
C ASN A 16 -12.40 27.21 -2.81
N ASP A 17 -13.62 27.72 -2.71
CA ASP A 17 -14.36 27.86 -1.45
C ASP A 17 -15.05 26.57 -1.00
N THR A 18 -14.93 25.49 -1.77
CA THR A 18 -15.54 24.19 -1.45
C THR A 18 -14.97 23.62 -0.15
N ALA A 19 -15.84 23.20 0.75
CA ALA A 19 -15.47 22.35 1.88
C ALA A 19 -15.28 20.91 1.35
N TYR A 20 -14.03 20.54 1.02
CA TYR A 20 -13.71 19.20 0.56
C TYR A 20 -13.52 18.27 1.77
N ILE A 21 -14.42 17.32 1.95
CA ILE A 21 -14.43 16.37 3.08
C ILE A 21 -14.35 14.91 2.64
N ASP A 22 -14.00 14.64 1.37
CA ASP A 22 -13.89 13.30 0.77
C ASP A 22 -12.44 12.83 0.65
N ASN A 23 -11.57 13.22 1.60
CA ASN A 23 -10.15 12.86 1.57
C ASN A 23 -9.91 11.35 1.75
N ALA A 24 -10.80 10.63 2.41
CA ALA A 24 -10.74 9.18 2.53
C ALA A 24 -10.86 8.45 1.17
N ALA A 25 -11.54 9.04 0.20
CA ALA A 25 -11.59 8.56 -1.18
C ALA A 25 -10.31 8.94 -1.95
N THR A 26 -9.91 10.22 -1.91
CA THR A 26 -8.64 10.73 -2.46
C THR A 26 -8.27 12.05 -1.77
N ALA A 27 -7.07 12.12 -1.20
CA ALA A 27 -6.60 13.34 -0.55
C ALA A 27 -6.19 14.40 -1.57
N GLN A 28 -6.32 15.68 -1.21
CA GLN A 28 -5.80 16.79 -2.00
C GLN A 28 -4.27 16.80 -2.00
N LYS A 29 -3.66 17.41 -3.01
CA LYS A 29 -2.21 17.41 -3.21
C LYS A 29 -1.63 18.75 -2.77
N PRO A 30 -0.64 18.75 -1.84
CA PRO A 30 0.08 19.97 -1.53
C PRO A 30 0.94 20.42 -2.73
N GLN A 31 1.24 21.72 -2.79
CA GLN A 31 2.00 22.31 -3.89
C GLN A 31 3.32 21.58 -4.14
N VAL A 32 4.03 21.18 -3.09
CA VAL A 32 5.32 20.46 -3.17
C VAL A 32 5.21 19.16 -3.95
N VAL A 33 4.10 18.46 -3.89
CA VAL A 33 3.86 17.22 -4.63
C VAL A 33 3.65 17.50 -6.11
N ILE A 34 2.85 18.51 -6.43
CA ILE A 34 2.60 18.95 -7.82
C ILE A 34 3.91 19.43 -8.46
N ASP A 35 4.70 20.19 -7.70
CA ASP A 35 5.99 20.68 -8.15
C ASP A 35 7.00 19.55 -8.39
N ALA A 36 7.03 18.51 -7.56
CA ALA A 36 7.92 17.37 -7.74
C ALA A 36 7.64 16.61 -9.05
N GLU A 37 6.35 16.37 -9.39
CA GLU A 37 5.99 15.75 -10.67
C GLU A 37 6.33 16.67 -11.86
N ARG A 38 5.99 17.97 -11.75
CA ARG A 38 6.31 18.96 -12.79
C ARG A 38 7.82 19.03 -13.03
N GLU A 39 8.62 19.13 -11.98
CA GLU A 39 10.07 19.19 -12.08
C GLU A 39 10.68 17.94 -12.69
N PHE A 40 10.12 16.78 -12.40
CA PHE A 40 10.57 15.55 -13.05
C PHE A 40 10.43 15.67 -14.58
N TYR A 41 9.25 16.07 -15.08
CA TYR A 41 9.02 16.20 -16.51
C TYR A 41 9.82 17.36 -17.17
N GLU A 42 10.00 18.47 -16.47
CA GLU A 42 10.74 19.63 -17.00
C GLU A 42 12.25 19.43 -17.02
N LYS A 43 12.81 18.66 -16.06
CA LYS A 43 14.28 18.63 -15.85
C LYS A 43 14.91 17.27 -16.03
N SER A 44 14.19 16.17 -15.80
CA SER A 44 14.76 14.81 -15.69
C SER A 44 14.00 13.76 -16.49
N ASN A 45 13.09 14.18 -17.39
CA ASN A 45 12.26 13.26 -18.16
C ASN A 45 13.09 12.42 -19.15
N ALA A 46 13.40 11.20 -18.72
CA ALA A 46 14.05 10.18 -19.55
C ALA A 46 13.57 8.80 -19.11
N ASN A 47 13.78 7.76 -19.95
CA ASN A 47 13.48 6.40 -19.57
C ASN A 47 14.46 5.95 -18.45
N PRO A 48 13.98 5.66 -17.23
CA PRO A 48 14.86 5.18 -16.16
C PRO A 48 15.33 3.75 -16.42
N LEU A 49 16.34 3.29 -15.69
CA LEU A 49 16.89 1.93 -15.58
C LEU A 49 17.74 1.44 -16.76
N ARG A 50 17.51 1.86 -18.00
CA ARG A 50 18.19 1.29 -19.19
C ARG A 50 19.16 2.21 -19.91
N GLY A 51 19.12 3.50 -19.67
CA GLY A 51 19.98 4.46 -20.34
C GLY A 51 21.30 4.69 -19.61
N PHE A 52 22.38 4.88 -20.38
CA PHE A 52 23.70 5.22 -19.82
C PHE A 52 24.05 6.70 -20.04
N TYR A 53 23.09 7.53 -20.43
CA TYR A 53 23.28 8.97 -20.62
C TYR A 53 22.76 9.75 -19.40
N PRO A 54 23.26 10.98 -19.16
CA PRO A 54 23.02 11.69 -17.88
C PRO A 54 21.57 11.82 -17.46
N LEU A 55 20.64 12.15 -18.35
CA LEU A 55 19.21 12.27 -18.03
C LEU A 55 18.59 10.95 -17.59
N SER A 56 18.98 9.83 -18.22
CA SER A 56 18.45 8.52 -17.82
C SER A 56 18.98 8.09 -16.45
N LEU A 57 20.24 8.39 -16.15
CA LEU A 57 20.82 8.13 -14.84
C LEU A 57 20.14 8.98 -13.76
N GLU A 58 19.87 10.26 -14.05
CA GLU A 58 19.14 11.16 -13.14
C GLU A 58 17.70 10.68 -12.90
N ALA A 59 17.00 10.27 -13.95
CA ALA A 59 15.64 9.70 -13.83
C ALA A 59 15.64 8.43 -12.97
N THR A 60 16.64 7.56 -13.16
CA THR A 60 16.84 6.34 -12.35
C THR A 60 17.12 6.68 -10.89
N GLU A 61 18.02 7.62 -10.63
CA GLU A 61 18.35 8.06 -9.28
C GLU A 61 17.13 8.61 -8.54
N LYS A 62 16.31 9.42 -9.21
CA LYS A 62 15.05 9.95 -8.61
C LYS A 62 14.07 8.83 -8.28
N TYR A 63 13.93 7.85 -9.17
CA TYR A 63 13.05 6.71 -8.97
C TYR A 63 13.50 5.84 -7.78
N GLU A 64 14.77 5.47 -7.74
CA GLU A 64 15.31 4.64 -6.67
C GLU A 64 15.43 5.41 -5.34
N SER A 65 15.68 6.72 -5.37
CA SER A 65 15.63 7.55 -4.16
C SER A 65 14.23 7.61 -3.55
N ALA A 66 13.18 7.64 -4.39
CA ALA A 66 11.81 7.56 -3.91
C ALA A 66 11.52 6.21 -3.22
N ARG A 67 12.10 5.10 -3.73
CA ARG A 67 11.99 3.78 -3.10
C ARG A 67 12.61 3.75 -1.70
N LYS A 68 13.77 4.38 -1.52
CA LYS A 68 14.41 4.53 -0.21
C LYS A 68 13.54 5.31 0.76
N VAL A 69 12.92 6.40 0.29
CA VAL A 69 11.99 7.20 1.11
C VAL A 69 10.82 6.36 1.59
N VAL A 70 10.26 5.51 0.72
CA VAL A 70 9.15 4.60 1.06
C VAL A 70 9.61 3.54 2.06
N ARG A 71 10.77 2.87 1.81
CA ARG A 71 11.36 1.90 2.74
C ARG A 71 11.46 2.47 4.16
N ASP A 72 12.06 3.67 4.28
CA ASP A 72 12.27 4.33 5.58
C ASP A 72 10.95 4.80 6.22
N PHE A 73 9.92 5.04 5.41
CA PHE A 73 8.62 5.52 5.88
C PHE A 73 7.79 4.44 6.55
N ILE A 74 7.92 3.19 6.09
CA ILE A 74 7.19 2.03 6.65
C ILE A 74 8.09 1.07 7.43
N HIS A 75 9.37 1.47 7.69
CA HIS A 75 10.39 0.70 8.40
C HIS A 75 10.69 -0.67 7.77
N ALA A 76 10.70 -0.78 6.44
CA ALA A 76 11.13 -2.00 5.74
C ALA A 76 12.66 -2.13 5.80
N ASP A 77 13.19 -3.37 5.75
CA ASP A 77 14.63 -3.64 5.88
C ASP A 77 15.41 -3.27 4.62
N SER A 78 14.79 -3.40 3.45
CA SER A 78 15.49 -3.29 2.17
C SER A 78 14.62 -2.64 1.08
N GLU A 79 15.26 -1.91 0.15
CA GLU A 79 14.61 -1.44 -1.09
C GLU A 79 14.09 -2.60 -1.93
N LYS A 80 14.66 -3.80 -1.80
CA LYS A 80 14.20 -5.02 -2.50
C LYS A 80 12.81 -5.47 -2.09
N GLU A 81 12.33 -5.02 -0.94
CA GLU A 81 11.00 -5.30 -0.40
C GLU A 81 9.94 -4.30 -0.84
N ILE A 82 10.32 -3.25 -1.55
CA ILE A 82 9.42 -2.17 -1.99
C ILE A 82 9.18 -2.27 -3.49
N ILE A 83 7.94 -2.52 -3.87
CA ILE A 83 7.50 -2.61 -5.28
C ILE A 83 6.56 -1.45 -5.56
N PHE A 84 6.85 -0.66 -6.58
CA PHE A 84 5.92 0.35 -7.05
C PHE A 84 4.84 -0.28 -7.94
N THR A 85 3.61 0.07 -7.64
CA THR A 85 2.40 -0.36 -8.36
C THR A 85 1.58 0.87 -8.74
N ARG A 86 0.42 0.68 -9.38
CA ARG A 86 -0.48 1.81 -9.65
C ARG A 86 -1.30 2.26 -8.43
N ASN A 87 -1.59 1.35 -7.52
CA ASN A 87 -2.38 1.60 -6.31
C ASN A 87 -2.46 0.31 -5.46
N THR A 88 -3.08 0.39 -4.28
CA THR A 88 -3.35 -0.76 -3.39
C THR A 88 -4.08 -1.90 -4.10
N THR A 89 -5.03 -1.60 -4.99
CA THR A 89 -5.77 -2.64 -5.73
C THR A 89 -4.82 -3.49 -6.57
N GLU A 90 -3.89 -2.87 -7.30
CA GLU A 90 -2.89 -3.63 -8.07
C GLU A 90 -1.95 -4.41 -7.17
N SER A 91 -1.51 -3.82 -6.05
CA SER A 91 -0.65 -4.49 -5.07
C SER A 91 -1.28 -5.78 -4.54
N LEU A 92 -2.55 -5.72 -4.12
CA LEU A 92 -3.28 -6.87 -3.60
C LEU A 92 -3.56 -7.92 -4.69
N ASN A 93 -3.83 -7.49 -5.93
CA ASN A 93 -3.93 -8.41 -7.06
C ASN A 93 -2.58 -9.07 -7.38
N LEU A 94 -1.46 -8.34 -7.30
CA LEU A 94 -0.13 -8.92 -7.48
C LEU A 94 0.09 -10.06 -6.48
N VAL A 95 -0.21 -9.85 -5.20
CA VAL A 95 -0.12 -10.91 -4.19
C VAL A 95 -1.08 -12.06 -4.50
N ALA A 96 -2.31 -11.78 -4.91
CA ALA A 96 -3.26 -12.83 -5.24
C ALA A 96 -2.78 -13.69 -6.42
N TYR A 97 -2.32 -13.07 -7.51
CA TYR A 97 -1.87 -13.80 -8.71
C TYR A 97 -0.52 -14.48 -8.54
N SER A 98 0.46 -13.79 -7.93
CA SER A 98 1.83 -14.31 -7.84
C SER A 98 2.08 -15.16 -6.60
N TYR A 99 1.40 -14.88 -5.47
CA TYR A 99 1.52 -15.70 -4.27
C TYR A 99 0.36 -16.69 -4.14
N ALA A 100 -0.89 -16.22 -4.02
CA ALA A 100 -2.00 -17.09 -3.65
C ALA A 100 -2.27 -18.20 -4.66
N LEU A 101 -2.30 -17.89 -5.98
CA LEU A 101 -2.52 -18.89 -7.02
C LEU A 101 -1.41 -19.96 -7.10
N ASN A 102 -0.21 -19.68 -6.60
CA ASN A 102 0.92 -20.60 -6.67
C ASN A 102 1.15 -21.38 -5.37
N ASN A 103 0.52 -20.98 -4.26
CA ASN A 103 0.76 -21.57 -2.95
C ASN A 103 -0.48 -22.19 -2.31
N LEU A 104 -1.70 -21.81 -2.73
CA LEU A 104 -2.94 -22.30 -2.16
C LEU A 104 -3.53 -23.45 -2.99
N LYS A 105 -4.27 -24.33 -2.32
CA LYS A 105 -4.93 -25.49 -2.91
C LYS A 105 -6.25 -25.80 -2.19
N ALA A 106 -7.00 -26.76 -2.70
CA ALA A 106 -8.22 -27.26 -2.06
C ALA A 106 -7.92 -27.77 -0.64
N GLY A 107 -8.75 -27.35 0.31
CA GLY A 107 -8.60 -27.61 1.75
C GLY A 107 -7.91 -26.51 2.53
N ASP A 108 -7.22 -25.58 1.86
CA ASP A 108 -6.68 -24.37 2.48
C ASP A 108 -7.78 -23.32 2.68
N GLU A 109 -7.58 -22.42 3.64
CA GLU A 109 -8.49 -21.30 3.91
C GLU A 109 -7.77 -19.95 3.72
N ILE A 110 -8.50 -19.00 3.14
CA ILE A 110 -8.17 -17.57 3.12
C ILE A 110 -9.09 -16.88 4.11
N ALA A 111 -8.55 -16.26 5.15
CA ALA A 111 -9.33 -15.50 6.12
C ALA A 111 -9.35 -14.01 5.75
N VAL A 112 -10.54 -13.40 5.74
CA VAL A 112 -10.76 -11.97 5.49
C VAL A 112 -11.78 -11.44 6.47
N THR A 113 -11.77 -10.13 6.78
CA THR A 113 -12.85 -9.54 7.57
C THR A 113 -14.04 -9.18 6.67
N ILE A 114 -15.23 -9.08 7.26
CA ILE A 114 -16.41 -8.58 6.52
C ILE A 114 -16.30 -7.09 6.19
N MET A 115 -15.39 -6.36 6.84
CA MET A 115 -15.17 -4.93 6.69
C MET A 115 -14.23 -4.56 5.55
N GLU A 116 -13.70 -5.53 4.81
CA GLU A 116 -12.69 -5.28 3.78
C GLU A 116 -13.22 -4.40 2.65
N HIS A 117 -12.38 -3.47 2.20
CA HIS A 117 -12.60 -2.80 0.93
C HIS A 117 -12.62 -3.84 -0.21
N HIS A 118 -13.40 -3.59 -1.27
CA HIS A 118 -13.50 -4.51 -2.42
C HIS A 118 -12.13 -4.91 -2.99
N SER A 119 -11.14 -4.02 -2.94
CA SER A 119 -9.76 -4.31 -3.36
C SER A 119 -9.07 -5.38 -2.52
N ASN A 120 -9.48 -5.53 -1.24
CA ASN A 120 -8.97 -6.55 -0.31
C ASN A 120 -9.96 -7.70 -0.08
N MET A 121 -10.94 -7.83 -0.95
CA MET A 121 -11.93 -8.94 -0.91
C MET A 121 -11.96 -9.70 -2.25
N LEU A 122 -12.14 -9.00 -3.36
CA LEU A 122 -12.37 -9.63 -4.67
C LEU A 122 -11.18 -10.44 -5.20
N PRO A 123 -9.90 -10.03 -5.00
CA PRO A 123 -8.76 -10.86 -5.39
C PRO A 123 -8.75 -12.21 -4.67
N TRP A 124 -9.14 -12.24 -3.40
CA TRP A 124 -9.18 -13.46 -2.60
C TRP A 124 -10.35 -14.36 -2.98
N GLN A 125 -11.51 -13.80 -3.35
CA GLN A 125 -12.61 -14.57 -3.96
C GLN A 125 -12.17 -15.23 -5.26
N MET A 126 -11.43 -14.51 -6.09
CA MET A 126 -10.87 -15.05 -7.34
C MET A 126 -9.86 -16.17 -7.03
N ALA A 127 -8.91 -15.93 -6.12
CA ALA A 127 -7.90 -16.91 -5.74
C ALA A 127 -8.55 -18.19 -5.17
N ALA A 128 -9.50 -18.06 -4.24
CA ALA A 128 -10.23 -19.19 -3.68
C ALA A 128 -10.93 -20.02 -4.75
N ARG A 129 -11.61 -19.35 -5.70
CA ARG A 129 -12.29 -20.04 -6.80
C ARG A 129 -11.35 -20.81 -7.71
N VAL A 130 -10.15 -20.25 -7.99
CA VAL A 130 -9.18 -20.88 -8.92
C VAL A 130 -8.44 -22.03 -8.25
N THR A 131 -8.04 -21.87 -6.97
CA THR A 131 -7.25 -22.87 -6.24
C THR A 131 -8.10 -23.94 -5.58
N GLY A 132 -9.40 -23.72 -5.42
CA GLY A 132 -10.29 -24.58 -4.63
C GLY A 132 -10.17 -24.35 -3.12
N ALA A 133 -9.44 -23.34 -2.68
CA ALA A 133 -9.41 -22.91 -1.29
C ALA A 133 -10.76 -22.31 -0.84
N THR A 134 -11.00 -22.28 0.45
CA THR A 134 -12.20 -21.70 1.03
C THR A 134 -11.95 -20.26 1.48
N LEU A 135 -12.80 -19.32 1.09
CA LEU A 135 -12.77 -17.96 1.65
C LEU A 135 -13.63 -17.93 2.91
N ARG A 136 -13.00 -17.61 4.04
CA ARG A 136 -13.64 -17.50 5.35
C ARG A 136 -13.75 -16.03 5.75
N TYR A 137 -14.97 -15.60 6.08
CA TYR A 137 -15.23 -14.26 6.57
C TYR A 137 -15.23 -14.22 8.10
N LEU A 138 -14.57 -13.21 8.66
CA LEU A 138 -14.62 -12.86 10.07
C LEU A 138 -15.64 -11.73 10.24
N ASP A 139 -16.74 -12.02 10.91
CA ASP A 139 -17.75 -11.02 11.23
C ASP A 139 -17.26 -10.08 12.34
N CYS A 140 -17.73 -8.85 12.35
CA CYS A 140 -17.45 -7.88 13.39
C CYS A 140 -18.72 -7.55 14.19
N GLU A 141 -18.56 -6.99 15.37
CA GLU A 141 -19.65 -6.40 16.14
C GLU A 141 -20.22 -5.16 15.42
N LYS A 142 -21.35 -4.64 15.90
CA LYS A 142 -22.03 -3.49 15.28
C LYS A 142 -21.18 -2.21 15.25
N ASP A 143 -20.23 -2.08 16.15
CA ASP A 143 -19.29 -0.97 16.25
C ASP A 143 -18.00 -1.19 15.44
N GLY A 144 -17.89 -2.33 14.73
CA GLY A 144 -16.72 -2.72 13.95
C GLY A 144 -15.67 -3.50 14.75
N THR A 145 -15.89 -3.79 16.02
CA THR A 145 -14.93 -4.53 16.85
C THR A 145 -14.81 -5.98 16.39
N LEU A 146 -13.58 -6.46 16.21
CA LEU A 146 -13.25 -7.88 16.06
C LEU A 146 -12.91 -8.47 17.42
N THR A 147 -13.80 -9.31 17.96
CA THR A 147 -13.58 -9.94 19.26
C THR A 147 -12.54 -11.05 19.20
N ASP A 148 -11.97 -11.39 20.35
CA ASP A 148 -11.05 -12.52 20.47
C ASP A 148 -11.68 -13.83 20.01
N GLU A 149 -12.97 -14.00 20.29
CA GLU A 149 -13.72 -15.17 19.88
C GLU A 149 -13.80 -15.25 18.34
N THR A 150 -14.17 -14.16 17.68
CA THR A 150 -14.21 -14.08 16.20
C THR A 150 -12.85 -14.35 15.59
N ILE A 151 -11.78 -13.72 16.09
CA ILE A 151 -10.41 -13.92 15.61
C ILE A 151 -9.99 -15.39 15.78
N ASN A 152 -10.25 -15.97 16.96
CA ASN A 152 -9.87 -17.34 17.28
C ASN A 152 -10.65 -18.38 16.48
N ALA A 153 -11.92 -18.13 16.18
CA ALA A 153 -12.73 -19.01 15.34
C ALA A 153 -12.44 -18.87 13.85
N GLY A 154 -12.12 -17.64 13.39
CA GLY A 154 -11.91 -17.33 11.98
C GLY A 154 -10.51 -17.66 11.48
N ILE A 155 -9.49 -17.68 12.36
CA ILE A 155 -8.09 -18.00 12.00
C ILE A 155 -7.70 -19.30 12.70
N ASN A 156 -7.48 -20.37 11.92
CA ASN A 156 -7.28 -21.75 12.40
C ASN A 156 -6.18 -22.45 11.60
N GLU A 157 -5.96 -23.76 11.88
CA GLU A 157 -4.90 -24.58 11.26
C GLU A 157 -5.01 -24.77 9.74
N HIS A 158 -6.19 -24.51 9.15
CA HIS A 158 -6.41 -24.54 7.70
C HIS A 158 -6.11 -23.19 7.04
N THR A 159 -6.04 -22.12 7.84
CA THR A 159 -5.72 -20.78 7.32
C THR A 159 -4.29 -20.77 6.78
N LYS A 160 -4.14 -20.36 5.51
CA LYS A 160 -2.84 -20.20 4.82
C LYS A 160 -2.58 -18.77 4.39
N LEU A 161 -3.63 -17.95 4.37
CA LEU A 161 -3.52 -16.53 4.09
C LEU A 161 -4.57 -15.78 4.94
N LEU A 162 -4.12 -14.73 5.62
CA LEU A 162 -4.97 -13.73 6.25
C LEU A 162 -4.85 -12.43 5.47
N ALA A 163 -5.98 -11.87 5.00
CA ALA A 163 -6.00 -10.54 4.40
C ALA A 163 -6.87 -9.62 5.26
N VAL A 164 -6.30 -8.50 5.74
CA VAL A 164 -6.97 -7.60 6.68
C VAL A 164 -6.65 -6.15 6.38
N GLY A 165 -7.69 -5.30 6.35
CA GLY A 165 -7.51 -3.84 6.34
C GLY A 165 -7.03 -3.36 7.71
N HIS A 166 -5.99 -2.52 7.76
CA HIS A 166 -5.50 -1.96 9.02
C HIS A 166 -6.54 -1.01 9.63
N VAL A 167 -7.11 -0.12 8.81
CA VAL A 167 -8.22 0.76 9.19
C VAL A 167 -9.34 0.62 8.16
N SER A 168 -10.57 0.44 8.65
CA SER A 168 -11.75 0.34 7.78
C SER A 168 -12.05 1.66 7.08
N ASN A 169 -12.21 1.63 5.77
CA ASN A 169 -12.58 2.80 4.96
C ASN A 169 -14.02 3.28 5.17
N VAL A 170 -14.88 2.47 5.77
CA VAL A 170 -16.30 2.77 6.02
C VAL A 170 -16.54 3.09 7.48
N LEU A 171 -16.04 2.26 8.38
CA LEU A 171 -16.29 2.37 9.82
C LEU A 171 -15.26 3.27 10.53
N GLY A 172 -14.07 3.45 9.93
CA GLY A 172 -12.98 4.20 10.54
C GLY A 172 -12.35 3.53 11.77
N CYS A 173 -12.70 2.27 12.06
CA CYS A 173 -12.11 1.51 13.15
C CYS A 173 -10.78 0.90 12.74
N GLU A 174 -9.85 0.87 13.68
CA GLU A 174 -8.57 0.19 13.56
C GLU A 174 -8.71 -1.28 13.95
N ASN A 175 -8.25 -2.18 13.10
CA ASN A 175 -8.24 -3.62 13.37
C ASN A 175 -7.01 -4.03 14.20
N PRO A 176 -7.12 -5.02 15.09
CA PRO A 176 -6.00 -5.52 15.89
C PRO A 176 -5.06 -6.40 15.04
N VAL A 177 -4.43 -5.79 14.01
CA VAL A 177 -3.64 -6.49 12.98
C VAL A 177 -2.55 -7.34 13.62
N ARG A 178 -1.77 -6.79 14.55
CA ARG A 178 -0.69 -7.54 15.21
C ARG A 178 -1.19 -8.83 15.86
N LYS A 179 -2.28 -8.76 16.58
CA LYS A 179 -2.89 -9.93 17.25
C LYS A 179 -3.35 -10.98 16.24
N MET A 180 -3.97 -10.51 15.14
CA MET A 180 -4.42 -11.40 14.07
C MET A 180 -3.24 -12.03 13.35
N ALA A 181 -2.16 -11.26 13.13
CA ALA A 181 -0.92 -11.74 12.53
C ALA A 181 -0.23 -12.80 13.40
N ASP A 182 -0.07 -12.56 14.70
CA ASP A 182 0.53 -13.53 15.62
C ASP A 182 -0.23 -14.87 15.58
N ARG A 183 -1.57 -14.80 15.54
CA ARG A 183 -2.36 -16.01 15.41
C ARG A 183 -2.20 -16.70 14.05
N ALA A 184 -2.26 -15.95 12.96
CA ALA A 184 -2.08 -16.49 11.61
C ALA A 184 -0.70 -17.15 11.47
N HIS A 185 0.35 -16.48 11.92
CA HIS A 185 1.71 -17.02 11.93
C HIS A 185 1.87 -18.27 12.79
N SER A 186 1.10 -18.42 13.88
CA SER A 186 1.14 -19.65 14.69
C SER A 186 0.69 -20.90 13.91
N PHE A 187 -0.04 -20.72 12.82
CA PHE A 187 -0.44 -21.78 11.88
C PHE A 187 0.35 -21.76 10.56
N GLY A 188 1.38 -20.89 10.46
CA GLY A 188 2.21 -20.75 9.26
C GLY A 188 1.49 -20.06 8.09
N ALA A 189 0.44 -19.29 8.38
CA ALA A 189 -0.25 -18.49 7.37
C ALA A 189 0.50 -17.19 7.08
N VAL A 190 0.39 -16.70 5.84
CA VAL A 190 0.92 -15.40 5.42
C VAL A 190 -0.11 -14.30 5.67
N VAL A 191 0.37 -13.12 6.08
CA VAL A 191 -0.46 -11.97 6.45
C VAL A 191 -0.31 -10.84 5.44
N VAL A 192 -1.42 -10.47 4.82
CA VAL A 192 -1.53 -9.37 3.85
C VAL A 192 -2.32 -8.23 4.49
N VAL A 193 -1.71 -7.06 4.61
CA VAL A 193 -2.32 -5.89 5.25
C VAL A 193 -2.64 -4.82 4.22
N ASP A 194 -3.91 -4.43 4.12
CA ASP A 194 -4.33 -3.24 3.38
C ASP A 194 -4.17 -2.00 4.27
N GLY A 195 -3.11 -1.23 4.01
CA GLY A 195 -2.77 0.00 4.70
C GLY A 195 -3.28 1.27 4.04
N ALA A 196 -4.19 1.16 3.07
CA ALA A 196 -4.65 2.31 2.27
C ALA A 196 -5.24 3.44 3.11
N GLN A 197 -5.91 3.10 4.22
CA GLN A 197 -6.50 4.11 5.12
C GLN A 197 -5.61 4.43 6.33
N SER A 198 -4.74 3.53 6.77
CA SER A 198 -3.87 3.81 7.92
C SER A 198 -2.66 4.67 7.57
N THR A 199 -2.04 4.40 6.42
CA THR A 199 -0.79 5.06 6.01
C THR A 199 -0.85 6.60 5.99
N PRO A 200 -1.98 7.27 5.63
CA PRO A 200 -2.07 8.72 5.70
C PRO A 200 -2.18 9.31 7.12
N HIS A 201 -2.58 8.49 8.11
CA HIS A 201 -3.06 8.98 9.40
C HIS A 201 -2.15 8.61 10.58
N MET A 202 -1.35 7.56 10.46
CA MET A 202 -0.50 7.05 11.54
C MET A 202 0.86 6.56 11.04
N ALA A 203 1.84 6.53 11.94
CA ALA A 203 3.13 5.90 11.66
C ALA A 203 2.96 4.40 11.42
N ILE A 204 3.62 3.88 10.39
CA ILE A 204 3.57 2.47 10.02
C ILE A 204 4.93 1.84 10.29
N ASP A 205 4.91 0.71 10.99
CA ASP A 205 6.03 -0.21 11.08
C ASP A 205 5.52 -1.60 10.67
N VAL A 206 5.98 -2.08 9.51
CA VAL A 206 5.52 -3.36 8.94
C VAL A 206 5.91 -4.56 9.81
N HIS A 207 6.98 -4.44 10.60
CA HIS A 207 7.42 -5.49 11.52
C HIS A 207 6.56 -5.51 12.79
N GLU A 208 6.24 -4.33 13.35
CA GLU A 208 5.34 -4.23 14.50
C GLU A 208 3.93 -4.72 14.15
N LEU A 209 3.46 -4.48 12.94
CA LEU A 209 2.18 -5.03 12.45
C LEU A 209 2.24 -6.55 12.24
N GLY A 210 3.42 -7.12 12.04
CA GLY A 210 3.58 -8.52 11.63
C GLY A 210 3.11 -8.76 10.20
N ALA A 211 3.24 -7.77 9.33
CA ALA A 211 2.85 -7.90 7.93
C ALA A 211 3.89 -8.66 7.11
N ASP A 212 3.46 -9.67 6.37
CA ASP A 212 4.29 -10.32 5.34
C ASP A 212 4.19 -9.56 4.01
N PHE A 213 3.01 -8.96 3.75
CA PHE A 213 2.75 -8.00 2.68
C PHE A 213 1.97 -6.82 3.24
N PHE A 214 2.33 -5.61 2.81
CA PHE A 214 1.62 -4.38 3.16
C PHE A 214 1.42 -3.52 1.91
N ALA A 215 0.22 -2.99 1.70
CA ALA A 215 -0.11 -2.24 0.50
C ALA A 215 -0.76 -0.89 0.79
N PHE A 216 -0.36 0.16 0.07
CA PHE A 216 -1.02 1.46 0.15
C PHE A 216 -1.00 2.22 -1.18
N SER A 217 -1.83 3.27 -1.27
CA SER A 217 -2.00 4.10 -2.46
C SER A 217 -1.50 5.50 -2.24
N GLY A 218 -0.68 6.02 -3.15
CA GLY A 218 -0.15 7.39 -3.07
C GLY A 218 -1.25 8.44 -3.03
N HIS A 219 -2.34 8.28 -3.78
CA HIS A 219 -3.39 9.28 -3.87
C HIS A 219 -4.16 9.54 -2.57
N LYS A 220 -4.13 8.62 -1.61
CA LYS A 220 -4.69 8.81 -0.27
C LYS A 220 -3.69 9.48 0.69
N LEU A 221 -2.41 9.25 0.45
CA LEU A 221 -1.27 9.82 1.19
C LEU A 221 -0.85 11.20 0.63
N MET A 222 -1.79 12.01 0.12
CA MET A 222 -1.53 13.31 -0.54
C MET A 222 -0.60 13.22 -1.76
N GLY A 223 -0.17 12.04 -2.17
CA GLY A 223 0.66 11.76 -3.34
C GLY A 223 -0.14 11.69 -4.64
N PRO A 224 0.52 11.52 -5.79
CA PRO A 224 -0.12 11.43 -7.09
C PRO A 224 -1.08 10.24 -7.23
N MET A 225 -2.01 10.36 -8.17
CA MET A 225 -2.76 9.21 -8.68
C MET A 225 -1.85 8.32 -9.54
N GLY A 226 -2.16 7.03 -9.63
CA GLY A 226 -1.41 6.12 -10.50
C GLY A 226 -0.04 5.69 -9.95
N ILE A 227 0.19 5.90 -8.66
CA ILE A 227 1.32 5.37 -7.90
C ILE A 227 0.82 4.76 -6.58
N GLY A 228 1.30 3.58 -6.26
CA GLY A 228 1.06 2.86 -5.01
C GLY A 228 2.29 2.01 -4.67
N VAL A 229 2.21 1.33 -3.56
CA VAL A 229 3.30 0.52 -3.02
C VAL A 229 2.78 -0.83 -2.58
N LEU A 230 3.56 -1.86 -2.88
CA LEU A 230 3.54 -3.14 -2.20
C LEU A 230 4.87 -3.31 -1.46
N TYR A 231 4.81 -3.46 -0.16
CA TYR A 231 5.85 -4.09 0.64
C TYR A 231 5.62 -5.60 0.65
N GLY A 232 6.68 -6.37 0.55
CA GLY A 232 6.65 -7.80 0.79
C GLY A 232 7.98 -8.27 1.35
N ARG A 233 7.95 -9.23 2.28
CA ARG A 233 9.16 -9.85 2.82
C ARG A 233 9.98 -10.45 1.68
N GLN A 234 11.29 -10.17 1.69
CA GLN A 234 12.17 -10.49 0.57
C GLN A 234 12.08 -11.97 0.17
N GLU A 235 12.07 -12.90 1.12
CA GLU A 235 12.02 -14.33 0.84
C GLU A 235 10.73 -14.78 0.16
N LEU A 236 9.59 -14.11 0.44
CA LEU A 236 8.34 -14.38 -0.25
C LEU A 236 8.37 -13.83 -1.67
N LEU A 237 8.85 -12.60 -1.83
CA LEU A 237 8.99 -11.98 -3.15
C LEU A 237 9.96 -12.75 -4.05
N ASP A 238 11.08 -13.25 -3.51
CA ASP A 238 12.04 -14.06 -4.27
C ASP A 238 11.40 -15.33 -4.81
N ALA A 239 10.54 -15.97 -4.02
CA ALA A 239 9.87 -17.22 -4.39
C ALA A 239 8.69 -17.03 -5.35
N MET A 240 8.12 -15.82 -5.44
CA MET A 240 6.96 -15.56 -6.29
C MET A 240 7.34 -15.42 -7.76
N PRO A 241 6.54 -15.95 -8.71
CA PRO A 241 6.66 -15.59 -10.11
C PRO A 241 6.26 -14.12 -10.35
N PRO A 242 6.73 -13.49 -11.44
CA PRO A 242 6.33 -12.12 -11.76
C PRO A 242 4.82 -12.02 -12.02
N PHE A 243 4.24 -10.86 -11.72
CA PHE A 243 2.82 -10.58 -11.96
C PHE A 243 2.54 -10.24 -13.43
N MET A 244 3.37 -9.37 -14.00
CA MET A 244 3.31 -8.98 -15.41
C MET A 244 4.61 -9.36 -16.11
N SER A 245 4.53 -9.65 -17.40
CA SER A 245 5.68 -9.94 -18.24
C SER A 245 5.85 -8.84 -19.29
N GLY A 246 7.08 -8.35 -19.48
CA GLY A 246 7.38 -7.27 -20.41
C GLY A 246 8.84 -6.85 -20.39
N GLY A 247 9.11 -5.63 -20.83
CA GLY A 247 10.42 -5.02 -20.68
C GLY A 247 10.70 -4.64 -19.22
N GLU A 248 11.92 -4.28 -18.91
CA GLU A 248 12.47 -3.88 -17.59
C GLU A 248 12.57 -5.02 -16.55
N MET A 249 11.60 -5.93 -16.48
CA MET A 249 11.51 -6.99 -15.46
C MET A 249 12.35 -8.24 -15.76
N ILE A 250 13.18 -8.20 -16.77
CA ILE A 250 14.06 -9.29 -17.23
C ILE A 250 15.53 -8.88 -17.19
N ASP A 251 16.42 -9.83 -16.90
CA ASP A 251 17.85 -9.74 -17.12
C ASP A 251 18.20 -10.14 -18.55
N SER A 252 17.70 -11.28 -18.99
CA SER A 252 17.91 -11.77 -20.36
C SER A 252 16.69 -12.55 -20.89
N VAL A 253 16.57 -12.60 -22.22
CA VAL A 253 15.48 -13.33 -22.89
C VAL A 253 16.04 -14.16 -24.04
N SER A 254 15.52 -15.38 -24.20
CA SER A 254 15.78 -16.29 -25.31
C SER A 254 14.47 -16.70 -25.98
N ARG A 255 14.54 -17.57 -26.99
CA ARG A 255 13.34 -18.15 -27.62
C ARG A 255 12.58 -19.10 -26.68
N ASP A 256 13.27 -19.69 -25.71
CA ASP A 256 12.73 -20.74 -24.84
C ASP A 256 12.31 -20.21 -23.47
N GLY A 257 12.64 -18.95 -23.13
CA GLY A 257 12.29 -18.34 -21.84
C GLY A 257 13.05 -17.06 -21.54
N ALA A 258 12.87 -16.58 -20.30
CA ALA A 258 13.52 -15.39 -19.79
C ALA A 258 14.14 -15.64 -18.41
N VAL A 259 15.24 -14.98 -18.12
CA VAL A 259 15.77 -14.79 -16.78
C VAL A 259 15.21 -13.48 -16.25
N TYR A 260 14.55 -13.53 -15.11
CA TYR A 260 13.93 -12.34 -14.51
C TYR A 260 14.99 -11.48 -13.83
N ALA A 261 14.74 -10.18 -13.79
CA ALA A 261 15.55 -9.23 -13.04
C ALA A 261 15.51 -9.54 -11.53
N GLU A 262 16.50 -9.05 -10.80
CA GLU A 262 16.46 -9.08 -9.32
C GLU A 262 15.30 -8.25 -8.77
N LEU A 263 14.96 -8.48 -7.48
CA LEU A 263 14.03 -7.65 -6.75
C LEU A 263 14.57 -6.19 -6.64
N PRO A 264 13.69 -5.22 -6.72
CA PRO A 264 12.21 -5.30 -6.89
C PRO A 264 11.78 -5.34 -8.36
N HIS A 265 12.69 -5.12 -9.31
CA HIS A 265 12.41 -4.90 -10.74
C HIS A 265 11.69 -6.08 -11.41
N LYS A 266 11.83 -7.30 -10.89
CA LYS A 266 11.06 -8.48 -11.34
C LYS A 266 9.55 -8.24 -11.39
N PHE A 267 9.02 -7.34 -10.55
CA PHE A 267 7.59 -7.03 -10.47
C PHE A 267 7.19 -5.71 -11.16
N GLU A 268 8.14 -4.97 -11.72
CA GLU A 268 7.94 -3.64 -12.31
C GLU A 268 8.11 -3.68 -13.83
N ALA A 269 7.17 -4.35 -14.51
CA ALA A 269 7.22 -4.51 -15.97
C ALA A 269 6.82 -3.24 -16.71
N GLY A 270 7.58 -2.91 -17.77
CA GLY A 270 7.35 -1.75 -18.63
C GLY A 270 7.97 -0.47 -18.10
N THR A 271 7.79 0.64 -18.81
CA THR A 271 8.29 1.94 -18.36
C THR A 271 7.60 2.37 -17.07
N VAL A 272 8.36 2.55 -16.01
CA VAL A 272 7.86 2.83 -14.67
C VAL A 272 7.36 4.27 -14.49
N ASN A 273 6.49 4.50 -13.52
CA ASN A 273 5.96 5.83 -13.20
C ASN A 273 6.95 6.63 -12.31
N ALA A 274 8.07 7.05 -12.87
CA ALA A 274 9.11 7.76 -12.13
C ALA A 274 8.67 9.15 -11.64
N ALA A 275 7.85 9.87 -12.40
CA ALA A 275 7.28 11.15 -11.97
C ALA A 275 6.35 10.95 -10.75
N GLY A 276 5.47 9.95 -10.80
CA GLY A 276 4.61 9.61 -9.67
C GLY A 276 5.40 9.17 -8.43
N ALA A 277 6.51 8.43 -8.60
CA ALA A 277 7.38 8.06 -7.49
C ALA A 277 8.04 9.28 -6.85
N ALA A 278 8.52 10.24 -7.64
CA ALA A 278 9.04 11.51 -7.13
C ALA A 278 7.98 12.30 -6.36
N GLY A 279 6.75 12.37 -6.87
CA GLY A 279 5.61 12.97 -6.20
C GLY A 279 5.23 12.26 -4.90
N LEU A 280 5.29 10.92 -4.86
CA LEU A 280 5.05 10.13 -3.65
C LEU A 280 6.11 10.42 -2.58
N ALA A 281 7.38 10.48 -2.96
CA ALA A 281 8.46 10.84 -2.04
C ALA A 281 8.26 12.23 -1.44
N ALA A 282 7.84 13.21 -2.26
CA ALA A 282 7.51 14.55 -1.79
C ALA A 282 6.31 14.55 -0.82
N ALA A 283 5.28 13.73 -1.07
CA ALA A 283 4.13 13.59 -0.17
C ALA A 283 4.54 13.01 1.19
N ILE A 284 5.37 11.97 1.20
CA ILE A 284 5.92 11.40 2.43
C ILE A 284 6.74 12.45 3.18
N GLY A 285 7.58 13.21 2.49
CA GLY A 285 8.34 14.31 3.10
C GLY A 285 7.43 15.35 3.76
N TYR A 286 6.35 15.74 3.09
CA TYR A 286 5.37 16.69 3.62
C TYR A 286 4.67 16.14 4.88
N ILE A 287 4.20 14.89 4.87
CA ILE A 287 3.57 14.27 6.05
C ILE A 287 4.56 14.21 7.23
N LYS A 288 5.82 13.84 6.98
CA LYS A 288 6.85 13.82 8.03
C LYS A 288 7.12 15.22 8.61
N GLU A 289 7.05 16.27 7.79
CA GLU A 289 7.16 17.66 8.25
C GLU A 289 5.96 18.07 9.12
N VAL A 290 4.73 17.70 8.74
CA VAL A 290 3.51 17.96 9.52
C VAL A 290 3.54 17.18 10.84
N GLY A 291 3.93 15.92 10.79
CA GLY A 291 4.03 15.00 11.92
C GLY A 291 2.72 14.32 12.27
N PHE A 292 2.79 13.02 12.55
CA PHE A 292 1.60 12.21 12.87
C PHE A 292 0.94 12.65 14.19
N ASP A 293 1.68 13.08 15.19
CA ASP A 293 1.11 13.60 16.45
C ASP A 293 0.16 14.79 16.21
N TYR A 294 0.53 15.68 15.27
CA TYR A 294 -0.33 16.79 14.89
C TYR A 294 -1.57 16.32 14.12
N ILE A 295 -1.38 15.40 13.18
CA ILE A 295 -2.47 14.85 12.35
C ILE A 295 -3.51 14.18 13.25
N GLU A 296 -3.09 13.24 14.08
CA GLU A 296 -3.96 12.51 15.01
C GLU A 296 -4.74 13.45 15.93
N LYS A 297 -4.05 14.38 16.57
CA LYS A 297 -4.70 15.37 17.44
C LYS A 297 -5.73 16.20 16.68
N ARG A 298 -5.40 16.64 15.47
CA ARG A 298 -6.29 17.48 14.67
C ARG A 298 -7.52 16.70 14.18
N GLU A 299 -7.34 15.47 13.78
CA GLU A 299 -8.44 14.58 13.38
C GLU A 299 -9.38 14.30 14.53
N LEU A 300 -8.84 14.02 15.72
CA LEU A 300 -9.66 13.83 16.93
C LEU A 300 -10.49 15.08 17.26
N GLU A 301 -9.88 16.27 17.22
CA GLU A 301 -10.60 17.54 17.44
C GLU A 301 -11.75 17.73 16.44
N LEU A 302 -11.49 17.47 15.14
CA LEU A 302 -12.48 17.65 14.08
C LEU A 302 -13.59 16.61 14.14
N THR A 303 -13.24 15.34 14.41
CA THR A 303 -14.21 14.24 14.57
C THR A 303 -15.12 14.49 15.76
N THR A 304 -14.56 14.86 16.91
CA THR A 304 -15.37 15.20 18.09
C THR A 304 -16.36 16.33 17.77
N ARG A 305 -15.89 17.41 17.18
CA ARG A 305 -16.74 18.52 16.79
C ARG A 305 -17.84 18.14 15.79
N ALA A 306 -17.50 17.26 14.82
CA ALA A 306 -18.49 16.78 13.85
C ALA A 306 -19.56 15.92 14.51
N MET A 307 -19.17 15.00 15.39
CA MET A 307 -20.11 14.14 16.13
C MET A 307 -21.04 14.94 17.04
N GLU A 308 -20.52 15.92 17.77
CA GLU A 308 -21.34 16.81 18.61
C GLU A 308 -22.32 17.67 17.80
N GLY A 309 -21.93 18.08 16.58
CA GLY A 309 -22.77 18.89 15.71
C GLY A 309 -23.81 18.11 14.91
N LEU A 310 -23.69 16.78 14.81
CA LEU A 310 -24.61 15.89 14.10
C LEU A 310 -25.57 15.14 15.04
N ALA A 311 -25.27 15.10 16.33
CA ALA A 311 -26.13 14.51 17.37
C ALA A 311 -27.27 15.45 17.75
#